data_5089206ea6e60af5503224ae9700fbcc
#
_entry.id   5089206ea6e60af5503224ae9700fbcc
#
_cell.length_a   1.000
_cell.length_b   1.000
_cell.length_c   1.000
_cell.angle_alpha   90.00
_cell.angle_beta   90.00
_cell.angle_gamma   90.00
#
_symmetry.space_group_name_H-M   'P 1'
#
loop_
_entity.id
_entity.type
_entity.pdbx_description
1 polymer ?
#
loop_
_entity_poly.entity_id
_entity_poly.type
_entity_poly.pdbx_seq_one_letter_code
_entity_poly.pdbx_strand_id
1 'polypeptide(L)'
;MDVSPQQMAILQRLHLAGFEIVAFPMYANYVGTRKGNCAALLSPAAAGGFGIFGTPAYLIGGNFSVRVRRDGREFFVWKKESVEVTAARLTELDAFAAELTEALLPQL
;
A
#
# COMPACT_ATOMS: atom_id res chain seq x y z
N MET A 1 2.67 16.99 9.53
CA MET A 1 2.55 15.85 10.45
C MET A 1 3.86 15.67 11.20
N ASP A 2 3.78 15.66 12.52
CA ASP A 2 4.96 15.40 13.32
C ASP A 2 5.23 13.90 13.36
N VAL A 3 6.45 13.53 12.99
CA VAL A 3 6.85 12.14 12.89
C VAL A 3 7.79 11.82 14.05
N SER A 4 7.46 10.79 14.83
CA SER A 4 8.31 10.35 15.94
C SER A 4 9.61 9.71 15.41
N PRO A 5 10.67 9.61 16.24
CA PRO A 5 11.88 8.89 15.83
C PRO A 5 11.61 7.46 15.40
N GLN A 6 10.68 6.76 16.05
CA GLN A 6 10.29 5.40 15.68
C GLN A 6 9.63 5.38 14.31
N GLN A 7 8.72 6.32 14.04
CA GLN A 7 8.07 6.43 12.74
C GLN A 7 9.08 6.78 11.64
N MET A 8 10.01 7.68 11.91
CA MET A 8 11.05 8.04 10.97
C MET A 8 11.92 6.84 10.60
N ALA A 9 12.27 6.01 11.58
CA ALA A 9 13.04 4.79 11.34
C ALA A 9 12.30 3.83 10.40
N ILE A 10 10.98 3.69 10.57
CA ILE A 10 10.15 2.86 9.69
C ILE A 10 10.16 3.42 8.26
N LEU A 11 9.96 4.73 8.11
CA LEU A 11 9.97 5.36 6.79
C LEU A 11 11.32 5.18 6.08
N GLN A 12 12.42 5.25 6.83
CA GLN A 12 13.75 4.99 6.27
C GLN A 12 13.91 3.54 5.83
N ARG A 13 13.42 2.58 6.61
CA ARG A 13 13.44 1.16 6.21
C ARG A 13 12.64 0.92 4.93
N LEU A 14 11.47 1.54 4.82
CA LEU A 14 10.65 1.45 3.62
C LEU A 14 11.40 2.00 2.41
N HIS A 15 12.02 3.15 2.55
CA HIS A 15 12.80 3.75 1.47
C HIS A 15 13.94 2.83 1.02
N LEU A 16 14.68 2.27 1.97
CA LEU A 16 15.79 1.37 1.68
C LEU A 16 15.32 0.07 1.02
N ALA A 17 14.09 -0.36 1.31
CA ALA A 17 13.50 -1.56 0.70
C ALA A 17 12.88 -1.27 -0.68
N GLY A 18 12.98 -0.04 -1.18
CA GLY A 18 12.50 0.34 -2.51
C GLY A 18 11.08 0.88 -2.54
N PHE A 19 10.46 1.14 -1.37
CA PHE A 19 9.15 1.78 -1.32
C PHE A 19 9.28 3.28 -1.47
N GLU A 20 8.37 3.88 -2.23
CA GLU A 20 8.24 5.34 -2.30
C GLU A 20 7.23 5.80 -1.26
N ILE A 21 7.51 6.92 -0.63
CA ILE A 21 6.55 7.58 0.26
C ILE A 21 5.87 8.65 -0.59
N VAL A 22 4.57 8.52 -0.78
CA VAL A 22 3.82 9.38 -1.70
C VAL A 22 2.58 9.94 -1.01
N ALA A 23 2.12 11.09 -1.49
CA ALA A 23 0.88 11.69 -1.03
C ALA A 23 -0.26 11.31 -1.98
N PHE A 24 -1.36 10.85 -1.41
CA PHE A 24 -2.59 10.62 -2.17
C PHE A 24 -3.60 11.69 -1.73
N PRO A 25 -3.99 12.61 -2.62
CA PRO A 25 -4.83 13.75 -2.23
C PRO A 25 -6.14 13.36 -1.54
N MET A 26 -6.75 12.24 -1.94
CA MET A 26 -7.99 11.77 -1.31
C MET A 26 -7.77 11.20 0.09
N TYR A 27 -6.52 10.97 0.48
CA TYR A 27 -6.16 10.33 1.75
C TYR A 27 -5.10 11.14 2.48
N ALA A 28 -5.30 12.46 2.56
CA ALA A 28 -4.30 13.39 3.08
C ALA A 28 -3.91 13.14 4.54
N ASN A 29 -4.74 12.43 5.31
CA ASN A 29 -4.47 12.11 6.71
C ASN A 29 -3.63 10.85 6.89
N TYR A 30 -3.24 10.20 5.81
CA TYR A 30 -2.48 8.96 5.84
C TYR A 30 -1.17 9.12 5.11
N VAL A 31 -0.20 8.29 5.47
CA VAL A 31 1.07 8.22 4.75
C VAL A 31 0.90 7.18 3.65
N GLY A 32 1.02 7.59 2.39
CA GLY A 32 0.97 6.67 1.27
C GLY A 32 2.32 6.02 1.03
N THR A 33 2.33 4.73 0.72
CA THR A 33 3.53 4.02 0.30
C THR A 33 3.25 3.22 -0.95
N ARG A 34 4.21 3.19 -1.86
CA ARG A 34 4.05 2.60 -3.18
C ARG A 34 5.31 1.84 -3.56
N LYS A 35 5.12 0.69 -4.21
CA LYS A 35 6.21 -0.05 -4.86
C LYS A 35 5.64 -0.74 -6.09
N GLY A 36 6.22 -0.45 -7.27
CA GLY A 36 5.69 -0.96 -8.53
C GLY A 36 4.27 -0.45 -8.77
N ASN A 37 3.34 -1.36 -9.02
CA ASN A 37 1.94 -1.04 -9.28
C ASN A 37 1.05 -1.20 -8.04
N CYS A 38 1.65 -1.32 -6.87
CA CYS A 38 0.90 -1.55 -5.63
C CYS A 38 1.14 -0.41 -4.65
N ALA A 39 0.15 -0.14 -3.82
CA ALA A 39 0.23 0.91 -2.81
C ALA A 39 -0.60 0.55 -1.58
N ALA A 40 -0.29 1.21 -0.47
CA ALA A 40 -1.04 1.09 0.76
C ALA A 40 -1.00 2.42 1.51
N LEU A 41 -1.94 2.58 2.42
CA LEU A 41 -1.99 3.73 3.33
C LEU A 41 -1.53 3.29 4.71
N LEU A 42 -0.74 4.13 5.34
CA LEU A 42 -0.25 3.90 6.69
C LEU A 42 -0.86 4.90 7.65
N SER A 43 -1.22 4.44 8.83
CA SER A 43 -1.68 5.31 9.91
C SER A 43 -0.85 5.06 11.17
N PRO A 44 -0.74 6.06 12.06
CA PRO A 44 -0.02 5.85 13.33
C PRO A 44 -0.64 4.70 14.12
N ALA A 45 0.22 3.82 14.63
CA ALA A 45 -0.20 2.71 15.47
C ALA A 45 -0.22 3.12 16.94
N ALA A 46 -1.14 2.53 17.73
CA ALA A 46 -1.28 2.86 19.16
C ALA A 46 -0.01 2.55 19.97
N ALA A 47 0.73 1.52 19.56
CA ALA A 47 1.98 1.13 20.21
C ALA A 47 3.20 1.89 19.68
N GLY A 48 2.99 2.88 18.82
CA GLY A 48 4.04 3.60 18.11
C GLY A 48 4.24 3.02 16.71
N GLY A 49 5.00 3.75 15.87
CA GLY A 49 5.22 3.33 14.49
C GLY A 49 4.00 3.53 13.60
N PHE A 50 3.84 2.66 12.61
CA PHE A 50 2.74 2.69 11.64
C PHE A 50 2.10 1.33 11.51
N GLY A 51 0.79 1.33 11.22
CA GLY A 51 0.06 0.15 10.78
C GLY A 51 -0.54 0.41 9.39
N ILE A 52 -0.96 -0.66 8.72
CA ILE A 52 -1.62 -0.55 7.41
C ILE A 52 -3.09 -0.19 7.65
N PHE A 53 -3.54 0.89 7.02
CA PHE A 53 -4.94 1.29 7.04
C PHE A 53 -5.64 0.64 5.84
N GLY A 54 -6.66 -0.16 6.11
CA GLY A 54 -7.35 -0.89 5.06
C GLY A 54 -6.51 -2.03 4.49
N THR A 55 -6.64 -2.27 3.20
CA THR A 55 -5.88 -3.31 2.49
C THR A 55 -5.01 -2.70 1.42
N PRO A 56 -3.83 -3.30 1.13
CA PRO A 56 -3.04 -2.90 -0.03
C PRO A 56 -3.84 -3.01 -1.31
N ALA A 57 -3.58 -2.13 -2.25
CA ALA A 57 -4.34 -2.06 -3.50
C ALA A 57 -3.42 -2.08 -4.71
N TYR A 58 -3.92 -2.63 -5.81
CA TYR A 58 -3.30 -2.51 -7.12
C TYR A 58 -3.68 -1.16 -7.73
N LEU A 59 -2.71 -0.46 -8.32
CA LEU A 59 -2.94 0.87 -8.86
C LEU A 59 -3.32 0.84 -10.34
N ILE A 60 -4.28 1.68 -10.72
CA ILE A 60 -4.62 1.94 -12.12
C ILE A 60 -4.36 3.43 -12.37
N GLY A 61 -3.39 3.71 -13.24
CA GLY A 61 -3.00 5.11 -13.49
C GLY A 61 -2.57 5.86 -12.24
N GLY A 62 -1.99 5.17 -11.25
CA GLY A 62 -1.59 5.77 -9.99
C GLY A 62 -2.71 5.95 -8.98
N ASN A 63 -3.90 5.41 -9.24
CA ASN A 63 -5.07 5.53 -8.37
C ASN A 63 -5.42 4.19 -7.72
N PHE A 64 -5.92 4.24 -6.48
CA PHE A 64 -6.37 3.04 -5.79
C PHE A 64 -7.54 2.41 -6.51
N SER A 65 -7.42 1.13 -6.84
CA SER A 65 -8.50 0.36 -7.44
C SER A 65 -9.25 -0.44 -6.36
N VAL A 66 -10.46 -0.89 -6.72
CA VAL A 66 -11.21 -1.84 -5.91
C VAL A 66 -11.36 -3.15 -6.70
N ARG A 67 -11.44 -4.28 -5.98
CA ARG A 67 -11.66 -5.58 -6.64
C ARG A 67 -13.14 -5.80 -6.81
N VAL A 68 -13.52 -6.15 -8.04
CA VAL A 68 -14.92 -6.40 -8.39
C VAL A 68 -14.98 -7.73 -9.14
N ARG A 69 -15.98 -8.55 -8.84
CA ARG A 69 -16.23 -9.80 -9.56
C ARG A 69 -17.38 -9.59 -10.55
N ARG A 70 -17.13 -9.96 -11.82
CA ARG A 70 -18.13 -9.90 -12.89
C ARG A 70 -18.03 -11.17 -13.73
N ASP A 71 -19.14 -11.86 -13.93
CA ASP A 71 -19.23 -13.04 -14.80
C ASP A 71 -18.15 -14.10 -14.49
N GLY A 72 -17.92 -14.35 -13.20
CA GLY A 72 -16.93 -15.33 -12.76
C GLY A 72 -15.49 -14.89 -12.84
N ARG A 73 -15.23 -13.65 -13.22
CA ARG A 73 -13.89 -13.06 -13.29
C ARG A 73 -13.74 -11.92 -12.30
N GLU A 74 -12.51 -11.70 -11.83
CA GLU A 74 -12.21 -10.57 -10.96
C GLU A 74 -11.45 -9.50 -11.71
N PHE A 75 -11.76 -8.24 -11.38
CA PHE A 75 -11.12 -7.07 -11.95
C PHE A 75 -10.72 -6.08 -10.87
N PHE A 76 -9.58 -5.40 -11.10
CA PHE A 76 -9.27 -4.16 -10.38
C PHE A 76 -9.94 -3.04 -11.15
N VAL A 77 -10.71 -2.19 -10.47
CA VAL A 77 -11.52 -1.16 -11.12
C VAL A 77 -11.26 0.20 -10.50
N TRP A 78 -11.02 1.19 -11.35
CA TRP A 78 -10.96 2.60 -10.97
C TRP A 78 -11.80 3.39 -11.98
N LYS A 79 -12.93 3.94 -11.52
CA LYS A 79 -13.88 4.65 -12.37
C LYS A 79 -14.31 3.78 -13.56
N LYS A 80 -13.99 4.20 -14.80
CA LYS A 80 -14.33 3.46 -16.01
C LYS A 80 -13.23 2.51 -16.46
N GLU A 81 -12.07 2.55 -15.81
CA GLU A 81 -10.95 1.70 -16.16
C GLU A 81 -10.98 0.41 -15.36
N SER A 82 -10.62 -0.68 -15.99
CA SER A 82 -10.52 -1.97 -15.32
C SER A 82 -9.37 -2.78 -15.88
N VAL A 83 -8.77 -3.59 -15.00
CA VAL A 83 -7.67 -4.49 -15.33
C VAL A 83 -8.00 -5.83 -14.70
N GLU A 84 -7.91 -6.91 -15.47
CA GLU A 84 -8.22 -8.24 -14.96
C GLU A 84 -7.25 -8.64 -13.85
N VAL A 85 -7.77 -9.29 -12.81
CA VAL A 85 -6.97 -9.85 -11.72
C VAL A 85 -6.35 -11.14 -12.21
N THR A 86 -5.12 -11.05 -12.73
CA THR A 86 -4.38 -12.23 -13.19
C THR A 86 -3.55 -12.81 -12.04
N ALA A 87 -3.08 -14.05 -12.22
CA ALA A 87 -2.20 -14.68 -11.24
C ALA A 87 -0.93 -13.85 -11.02
N ALA A 88 -0.36 -13.28 -12.09
CA ALA A 88 0.83 -12.44 -11.98
C ALA A 88 0.57 -11.17 -11.16
N ARG A 89 -0.58 -10.53 -11.37
CA ARG A 89 -0.95 -9.32 -10.62
C ARG A 89 -1.23 -9.62 -9.15
N LEU A 90 -1.86 -10.76 -8.87
CA LEU A 90 -2.07 -11.19 -7.47
C LEU A 90 -0.74 -11.49 -6.79
N THR A 91 0.19 -12.16 -7.47
CA THR A 91 1.52 -12.42 -6.92
C THR A 91 2.24 -11.12 -6.60
N GLU A 92 2.17 -10.14 -7.47
CA GLU A 92 2.76 -8.82 -7.23
C GLU A 92 2.16 -8.14 -6.00
N LEU A 93 0.83 -8.16 -5.88
CA LEU A 93 0.13 -7.55 -4.76
C LEU A 93 0.43 -8.28 -3.45
N ASP A 94 0.45 -9.61 -3.47
CA ASP A 94 0.74 -10.42 -2.28
C ASP A 94 2.19 -10.20 -1.81
N ALA A 95 3.13 -10.12 -2.75
CA ALA A 95 4.53 -9.85 -2.43
C ALA A 95 4.69 -8.45 -1.81
N PHE A 96 4.02 -7.45 -2.39
CA PHE A 96 4.01 -6.10 -1.83
C PHE A 96 3.48 -6.10 -0.40
N ALA A 97 2.35 -6.77 -0.15
CA ALA A 97 1.73 -6.82 1.17
C ALA A 97 2.66 -7.50 2.19
N ALA A 98 3.31 -8.60 1.81
CA ALA A 98 4.23 -9.32 2.68
C ALA A 98 5.46 -8.47 3.02
N GLU A 99 6.08 -7.84 2.03
CA GLU A 99 7.24 -6.98 2.24
C GLU A 99 6.90 -5.77 3.12
N LEU A 100 5.74 -5.15 2.88
CA LEU A 100 5.29 -4.01 3.66
C LEU A 100 5.06 -4.42 5.12
N THR A 101 4.36 -5.52 5.35
CA THR A 101 4.09 -6.03 6.69
C THR A 101 5.39 -6.26 7.45
N GLU A 102 6.38 -6.88 6.80
CA GLU A 102 7.67 -7.14 7.43
C GLU A 102 8.41 -5.85 7.76
N ALA A 103 8.38 -4.85 6.87
CA ALA A 103 9.04 -3.57 7.10
C ALA A 103 8.42 -2.78 8.26
N LEU A 104 7.14 -3.04 8.57
CA LEU A 104 6.44 -2.37 9.67
C LEU A 104 6.62 -3.07 11.00
N LEU A 105 7.18 -4.29 11.03
CA LEU A 105 7.40 -5.02 12.27
C LEU A 105 8.46 -4.31 13.13
N PRO A 106 8.31 -4.35 14.48
CA PRO A 106 9.33 -3.79 15.36
C PRO A 106 10.67 -4.46 15.16
N GLN A 107 11.73 -3.67 15.22
CA GLN A 107 13.10 -4.19 15.21
C GLN A 107 13.48 -4.55 16.64
N LEU A 108 13.90 -5.78 16.85
CA LEU A 108 14.39 -6.24 18.15
C LEU A 108 15.90 -6.05 18.26
#